data_6d29f795862d3ebf3144b8b6f1d3503c
#
_entry.id   6d29f795862d3ebf3144b8b6f1d3503c
#
_cell.length_a   1.000
_cell.length_b   1.000
_cell.length_c   1.000
_cell.angle_alpha   90.00
_cell.angle_beta   90.00
_cell.angle_gamma   90.00
#
_symmetry.space_group_name_H-M   'P 1'
#
loop_
_entity.id
_entity.type
_entity.pdbx_description
1 polymer ?
#
loop_
_entity_poly.entity_id
_entity_poly.type
_entity_poly.pdbx_seq_one_letter_code
_entity_poly.pdbx_strand_id
1 'polypeptide(L)'
;MAGKKILMICGDYCEDYETMVPFQALLAVGHTVHAVCPDKKAGDHIKTAIHDFEGAQTYSEKPGHNFTLNATFAEVQASSYDALVIPGGRGPEYLRTYPAVVAAVKHFFEANKPVAAVCHGAQLLAGAGVLKGRTCSAYPACRVEVEIAGGTYADIAIDAAYTDGNLVSAPAWPAHPAWIAQFLALLGTR
;
A
#
# COMPACT_ATOMS: atom_id res chain seq x y z
N MET A 1 -11.67 -20.87 -5.32
CA MET A 1 -12.41 -19.59 -5.49
C MET A 1 -11.83 -18.88 -6.70
N ALA A 2 -12.62 -18.08 -7.44
CA ALA A 2 -12.09 -17.29 -8.55
C ALA A 2 -11.09 -16.25 -8.01
N GLY A 3 -9.98 -16.05 -8.72
CA GLY A 3 -8.97 -15.04 -8.37
C GLY A 3 -9.58 -13.63 -8.38
N LYS A 4 -9.12 -12.78 -7.46
CA LYS A 4 -9.51 -11.37 -7.37
C LYS A 4 -8.64 -10.52 -8.28
N LYS A 5 -9.16 -9.40 -8.76
CA LYS A 5 -8.42 -8.40 -9.51
C LYS A 5 -8.01 -7.27 -8.58
N ILE A 6 -6.73 -7.14 -8.32
CA ILE A 6 -6.15 -6.24 -7.32
C ILE A 6 -5.41 -5.10 -8.02
N LEU A 7 -5.66 -3.87 -7.61
CA LEU A 7 -4.88 -2.70 -8.02
C LEU A 7 -3.74 -2.49 -7.02
N MET A 8 -2.52 -2.34 -7.51
CA MET A 8 -1.37 -1.88 -6.72
C MET A 8 -0.94 -0.51 -7.24
N ILE A 9 -1.07 0.52 -6.42
CA ILE A 9 -0.59 1.87 -6.76
C ILE A 9 0.77 2.07 -6.12
N CYS A 10 1.80 2.17 -6.94
CA CYS A 10 3.19 2.33 -6.53
C CYS A 10 3.88 3.43 -7.35
N GLY A 11 5.05 3.86 -6.94
CA GLY A 11 5.81 4.92 -7.58
C GLY A 11 7.30 4.82 -7.31
N ASP A 12 8.09 5.71 -7.90
CA ASP A 12 9.52 5.76 -7.65
C ASP A 12 9.80 5.92 -6.15
N TYR A 13 10.80 5.19 -5.67
CA TYR A 13 11.23 5.10 -4.26
C TYR A 13 10.18 4.54 -3.29
N CYS A 14 9.19 3.78 -3.79
CA CYS A 14 8.49 2.83 -2.93
C CYS A 14 9.50 1.82 -2.37
N GLU A 15 9.22 1.34 -1.15
CA GLU A 15 10.10 0.35 -0.51
C GLU A 15 10.12 -0.96 -1.31
N ASP A 16 11.31 -1.56 -1.45
CA ASP A 16 11.57 -2.69 -2.35
C ASP A 16 10.75 -3.93 -1.96
N TYR A 17 10.85 -4.39 -0.71
CA TYR A 17 10.08 -5.53 -0.21
C TYR A 17 8.58 -5.25 -0.20
N GLU A 18 8.17 -4.04 0.18
CA GLU A 18 6.75 -3.66 0.26
C GLU A 18 6.08 -3.59 -1.12
N THR A 19 6.88 -3.47 -2.18
CA THR A 19 6.43 -3.55 -3.57
C THR A 19 6.47 -4.99 -4.09
N MET A 20 7.61 -5.67 -3.96
CA MET A 20 7.86 -6.98 -4.58
C MET A 20 7.11 -8.12 -3.88
N VAL A 21 7.17 -8.18 -2.54
CA VAL A 21 6.64 -9.31 -1.78
C VAL A 21 5.12 -9.43 -1.91
N PRO A 22 4.31 -8.38 -1.66
CA PRO A 22 2.86 -8.50 -1.83
C PRO A 22 2.47 -8.74 -3.28
N PHE A 23 3.15 -8.14 -4.27
CA PHE A 23 2.89 -8.39 -5.68
C PHE A 23 3.03 -9.86 -6.01
N GLN A 24 4.15 -10.49 -5.66
CA GLN A 24 4.42 -11.89 -5.95
C GLN A 24 3.55 -12.84 -5.13
N ALA A 25 3.33 -12.54 -3.83
CA ALA A 25 2.51 -13.38 -2.96
C ALA A 25 1.06 -13.45 -3.45
N LEU A 26 0.49 -12.32 -3.86
CA LEU A 26 -0.88 -12.27 -4.38
C LEU A 26 -1.03 -13.00 -5.71
N LEU A 27 -0.03 -12.91 -6.61
CA LEU A 27 0.01 -13.70 -7.84
C LEU A 27 0.12 -15.20 -7.53
N ALA A 28 0.97 -15.59 -6.57
CA ALA A 28 1.20 -16.99 -6.21
C ALA A 28 -0.06 -17.70 -5.69
N VAL A 29 -0.98 -16.96 -5.05
CA VAL A 29 -2.26 -17.51 -4.57
C VAL A 29 -3.40 -17.37 -5.60
N GLY A 30 -3.09 -16.99 -6.84
CA GLY A 30 -4.02 -17.01 -7.97
C GLY A 30 -4.83 -15.73 -8.19
N HIS A 31 -4.42 -14.60 -7.59
CA HIS A 31 -5.00 -13.29 -7.90
C HIS A 31 -4.34 -12.66 -9.13
N THR A 32 -5.04 -11.74 -9.78
CA THR A 32 -4.47 -10.85 -10.80
C THR A 32 -4.09 -9.54 -10.12
N VAL A 33 -2.83 -9.10 -10.25
CA VAL A 33 -2.37 -7.84 -9.69
C VAL A 33 -1.93 -6.92 -10.82
N HIS A 34 -2.53 -5.74 -10.91
CA HIS A 34 -2.10 -4.66 -11.80
C HIS A 34 -1.34 -3.61 -11.01
N ALA A 35 -0.04 -3.54 -11.22
CA ALA A 35 0.83 -2.53 -10.65
C ALA A 35 0.95 -1.34 -11.59
N VAL A 36 0.62 -0.15 -11.07
CA VAL A 36 0.54 1.08 -11.84
C VAL A 36 1.23 2.25 -11.13
N CYS A 37 1.71 3.20 -11.92
CA CYS A 37 2.26 4.47 -11.45
C CYS A 37 1.71 5.61 -12.32
N PRO A 38 1.28 6.75 -11.76
CA PRO A 38 0.95 7.93 -12.56
C PRO A 38 2.07 8.29 -13.53
N ASP A 39 1.68 8.80 -14.70
CA ASP A 39 2.57 9.22 -15.78
C ASP A 39 3.44 8.11 -16.41
N LYS A 40 3.21 6.84 -16.01
CA LYS A 40 3.89 5.66 -16.54
C LYS A 40 2.90 4.66 -17.13
N LYS A 41 3.39 3.81 -18.02
CA LYS A 41 2.61 2.77 -18.72
C LYS A 41 3.16 1.38 -18.45
N ALA A 42 2.41 0.38 -18.85
CA ALA A 42 2.86 -1.02 -18.83
C ALA A 42 4.20 -1.18 -19.56
N GLY A 43 5.14 -1.87 -18.92
CA GLY A 43 6.51 -2.06 -19.38
C GLY A 43 7.50 -1.01 -18.88
N ASP A 44 7.05 0.15 -18.39
CA ASP A 44 7.92 1.10 -17.71
C ASP A 44 8.34 0.57 -16.34
N HIS A 45 9.37 1.18 -15.76
CA HIS A 45 9.91 0.79 -14.46
C HIS A 45 9.72 1.91 -13.43
N ILE A 46 9.52 1.53 -12.20
CA ILE A 46 9.79 2.37 -11.03
C ILE A 46 11.10 1.93 -10.39
N LYS A 47 11.84 2.89 -9.83
CA LYS A 47 13.01 2.62 -8.99
C LYS A 47 12.51 2.40 -7.58
N THR A 48 12.82 1.24 -6.99
CA THR A 48 12.50 1.01 -5.57
C THR A 48 13.65 1.46 -4.67
N ALA A 49 13.39 1.57 -3.39
CA ALA A 49 14.38 1.88 -2.36
C ALA A 49 14.38 0.80 -1.28
N ILE A 50 15.57 0.41 -0.81
CA ILE A 50 15.74 -0.50 0.32
C ILE A 50 15.85 0.35 1.57
N HIS A 51 14.96 0.14 2.53
CA HIS A 51 14.95 0.81 3.82
C HIS A 51 15.29 -0.19 4.92
N ASP A 52 16.44 0.02 5.58
CA ASP A 52 16.93 -0.82 6.66
C ASP A 52 16.95 -0.05 8.00
N PHE A 53 16.75 -0.77 9.09
CA PHE A 53 16.81 -0.26 10.46
C PHE A 53 18.20 -0.56 11.05
N GLU A 54 19.15 0.34 10.79
CA GLU A 54 20.58 0.15 11.11
C GLU A 54 21.00 0.83 12.42
N GLY A 55 20.06 1.17 13.29
CA GLY A 55 20.32 1.78 14.61
C GLY A 55 20.43 3.31 14.61
N ALA A 56 20.24 3.97 13.45
CA ALA A 56 20.08 5.42 13.38
C ALA A 56 18.67 5.82 13.87
N GLN A 57 18.45 7.13 14.06
CA GLN A 57 17.16 7.67 14.50
C GLN A 57 16.01 7.31 13.51
N THR A 58 16.34 7.16 12.24
CA THR A 58 15.42 6.76 11.18
C THR A 58 16.07 5.67 10.32
N TYR A 59 15.33 5.16 9.33
CA TYR A 59 15.83 4.14 8.41
C TYR A 59 16.90 4.71 7.46
N SER A 60 17.81 3.85 7.01
CA SER A 60 18.69 4.14 5.87
C SER A 60 17.93 3.96 4.55
N GLU A 61 18.42 4.59 3.47
CA GLU A 61 17.88 4.40 2.12
C GLU A 61 19.00 4.02 1.16
N LYS A 62 18.83 2.89 0.47
CA LYS A 62 19.73 2.41 -0.58
C LYS A 62 18.91 2.15 -1.84
N PRO A 63 19.50 2.25 -3.06
CA PRO A 63 18.82 1.84 -4.29
C PRO A 63 18.38 0.38 -4.22
N GLY A 64 17.10 0.13 -4.52
CA GLY A 64 16.54 -1.20 -4.68
C GLY A 64 16.51 -1.64 -6.15
N HIS A 65 15.65 -2.60 -6.48
CA HIS A 65 15.46 -3.07 -7.83
C HIS A 65 14.65 -2.10 -8.69
N ASN A 66 14.73 -2.28 -9.99
CA ASN A 66 13.76 -1.69 -10.91
C ASN A 66 12.55 -2.63 -10.98
N PHE A 67 11.39 -2.15 -10.54
CA PHE A 67 10.14 -2.91 -10.60
C PHE A 67 9.38 -2.56 -11.89
N THR A 68 9.07 -3.56 -12.71
CA THR A 68 8.34 -3.37 -13.97
C THR A 68 6.84 -3.29 -13.73
N LEU A 69 6.22 -2.20 -14.18
CA LEU A 69 4.77 -2.03 -14.19
C LEU A 69 4.13 -2.94 -15.23
N ASN A 70 3.02 -3.57 -14.90
CA ASN A 70 2.30 -4.48 -15.80
C ASN A 70 0.94 -3.94 -16.28
N ALA A 71 0.62 -2.69 -15.90
CA ALA A 71 -0.57 -1.99 -16.35
C ALA A 71 -0.30 -0.48 -16.47
N THR A 72 -1.16 0.22 -17.21
CA THR A 72 -1.05 1.66 -17.47
C THR A 72 -2.00 2.42 -16.55
N PHE A 73 -1.49 3.37 -15.76
CA PHE A 73 -2.32 4.12 -14.80
C PHE A 73 -3.48 4.87 -15.47
N ALA A 74 -3.26 5.49 -16.63
CA ALA A 74 -4.30 6.24 -17.35
C ALA A 74 -5.49 5.36 -17.81
N GLU A 75 -5.32 4.03 -17.86
CA GLU A 75 -6.36 3.07 -18.24
C GLU A 75 -7.08 2.48 -17.03
N VAL A 76 -6.68 2.85 -15.80
CA VAL A 76 -7.27 2.32 -14.57
C VAL A 76 -8.68 2.84 -14.38
N GLN A 77 -9.61 1.90 -14.21
CA GLN A 77 -10.95 2.16 -13.71
C GLN A 77 -11.07 1.48 -12.33
N ALA A 78 -11.00 2.23 -11.24
CA ALA A 78 -10.99 1.70 -9.87
C ALA A 78 -12.19 0.78 -9.58
N SER A 79 -13.34 1.05 -10.20
CA SER A 79 -14.54 0.22 -10.07
C SER A 79 -14.37 -1.22 -10.57
N SER A 80 -13.45 -1.47 -11.50
CA SER A 80 -13.19 -2.79 -12.08
C SER A 80 -12.26 -3.67 -11.23
N TYR A 81 -11.78 -3.18 -10.10
CA TYR A 81 -10.90 -3.91 -9.18
C TYR A 81 -11.64 -4.28 -7.90
N ASP A 82 -11.27 -5.43 -7.34
CA ASP A 82 -11.83 -5.97 -6.10
C ASP A 82 -11.14 -5.40 -4.85
N ALA A 83 -9.88 -5.01 -4.95
CA ALA A 83 -9.07 -4.55 -3.82
C ALA A 83 -7.91 -3.64 -4.24
N LEU A 84 -7.31 -2.95 -3.26
CA LEU A 84 -6.19 -2.03 -3.43
C LEU A 84 -5.01 -2.41 -2.51
N VAL A 85 -3.79 -2.32 -3.04
CA VAL A 85 -2.53 -2.42 -2.27
C VAL A 85 -1.73 -1.14 -2.43
N ILE A 86 -1.21 -0.62 -1.33
CA ILE A 86 -0.40 0.60 -1.26
C ILE A 86 0.90 0.29 -0.51
N PRO A 87 2.03 0.09 -1.21
CA PRO A 87 3.35 -0.01 -0.60
C PRO A 87 3.77 1.31 0.07
N GLY A 88 4.76 1.24 0.95
CA GLY A 88 5.36 2.42 1.56
C GLY A 88 6.61 2.92 0.84
N GLY A 89 7.64 3.29 1.61
CA GLY A 89 8.76 4.06 1.12
C GLY A 89 8.38 5.52 0.85
N ARG A 90 9.16 6.28 0.06
CA ARG A 90 8.87 7.68 -0.27
C ARG A 90 7.78 7.86 -1.34
N GLY A 91 7.45 6.81 -2.09
CA GLY A 91 6.45 6.88 -3.15
C GLY A 91 5.12 7.51 -2.73
N PRO A 92 4.48 7.07 -1.64
CA PRO A 92 3.22 7.63 -1.15
C PRO A 92 3.23 9.13 -0.89
N GLU A 93 4.35 9.68 -0.43
CA GLU A 93 4.53 11.12 -0.21
C GLU A 93 4.23 11.92 -1.48
N TYR A 94 4.70 11.43 -2.62
CA TYR A 94 4.49 12.08 -3.91
C TYR A 94 3.18 11.65 -4.57
N LEU A 95 2.80 10.38 -4.50
CA LEU A 95 1.57 9.84 -5.10
C LEU A 95 0.31 10.56 -4.60
N ARG A 96 0.28 10.99 -3.35
CA ARG A 96 -0.85 11.75 -2.77
C ARG A 96 -1.07 13.12 -3.41
N THR A 97 -0.13 13.62 -4.21
CA THR A 97 -0.26 14.89 -4.94
C THR A 97 -1.04 14.74 -6.25
N TYR A 98 -1.30 13.52 -6.72
CA TYR A 98 -2.08 13.24 -7.91
C TYR A 98 -3.58 13.12 -7.58
N PRO A 99 -4.44 14.04 -8.07
CA PRO A 99 -5.88 13.96 -7.79
C PRO A 99 -6.52 12.63 -8.24
N ALA A 100 -6.05 12.05 -9.34
CA ALA A 100 -6.56 10.77 -9.85
C ALA A 100 -6.21 9.58 -8.92
N VAL A 101 -5.03 9.60 -8.28
CA VAL A 101 -4.65 8.61 -7.27
C VAL A 101 -5.51 8.74 -6.03
N VAL A 102 -5.69 9.96 -5.54
CA VAL A 102 -6.58 10.27 -4.39
C VAL A 102 -8.01 9.81 -4.67
N ALA A 103 -8.53 10.09 -5.86
CA ALA A 103 -9.88 9.64 -6.25
C ALA A 103 -9.99 8.11 -6.31
N ALA A 104 -8.98 7.42 -6.84
CA ALA A 104 -8.95 5.96 -6.84
C ALA A 104 -8.98 5.39 -5.42
N VAL A 105 -8.14 5.91 -4.50
CA VAL A 105 -8.14 5.48 -3.09
C VAL A 105 -9.52 5.67 -2.45
N LYS A 106 -10.12 6.85 -2.59
CA LYS A 106 -11.47 7.14 -2.06
C LYS A 106 -12.50 6.14 -2.53
N HIS A 107 -12.47 5.78 -3.82
CA HIS A 107 -13.42 4.81 -4.40
C HIS A 107 -13.41 3.47 -3.63
N PHE A 108 -12.22 2.93 -3.27
CA PHE A 108 -12.15 1.65 -2.54
C PHE A 108 -12.78 1.74 -1.15
N PHE A 109 -12.61 2.86 -0.46
CA PHE A 109 -13.23 3.07 0.85
C PHE A 109 -14.74 3.29 0.73
N GLU A 110 -15.21 4.11 -0.21
CA GLU A 110 -16.63 4.36 -0.46
C GLU A 110 -17.37 3.09 -0.90
N ALA A 111 -16.73 2.25 -1.69
CA ALA A 111 -17.26 0.96 -2.13
C ALA A 111 -17.05 -0.17 -1.10
N ASN A 112 -16.48 0.12 0.06
CA ASN A 112 -16.13 -0.85 1.10
C ASN A 112 -15.31 -2.05 0.58
N LYS A 113 -14.43 -1.81 -0.38
CA LYS A 113 -13.52 -2.82 -0.95
C LYS A 113 -12.27 -2.95 -0.10
N PRO A 114 -11.67 -4.16 0.04
CA PRO A 114 -10.44 -4.37 0.80
C PRO A 114 -9.29 -3.47 0.34
N VAL A 115 -8.61 -2.86 1.32
CA VAL A 115 -7.41 -2.04 1.12
C VAL A 115 -6.31 -2.53 2.05
N ALA A 116 -5.12 -2.74 1.51
CA ALA A 116 -3.93 -3.06 2.27
C ALA A 116 -2.89 -1.95 2.10
N ALA A 117 -2.48 -1.31 3.20
CA ALA A 117 -1.46 -0.27 3.21
C ALA A 117 -0.38 -0.59 4.25
N VAL A 118 0.88 -0.32 3.93
CA VAL A 118 2.01 -0.58 4.82
C VAL A 118 2.92 0.63 4.90
N CYS A 119 3.58 0.82 6.06
CA CYS A 119 4.62 1.81 6.26
C CYS A 119 4.13 3.24 5.95
N HIS A 120 4.76 3.93 5.00
CA HIS A 120 4.35 5.25 4.54
C HIS A 120 3.10 5.25 3.62
N GLY A 121 2.54 4.10 3.30
CA GLY A 121 1.26 4.00 2.59
C GLY A 121 0.14 4.77 3.29
N ALA A 122 0.22 4.92 4.62
CA ALA A 122 -0.69 5.74 5.41
C ALA A 122 -0.72 7.23 4.99
N GLN A 123 0.37 7.76 4.43
CA GLN A 123 0.40 9.15 3.90
C GLN A 123 -0.57 9.34 2.75
N LEU A 124 -0.70 8.33 1.88
CA LEU A 124 -1.67 8.37 0.78
C LEU A 124 -3.10 8.27 1.31
N LEU A 125 -3.35 7.43 2.33
CA LEU A 125 -4.65 7.34 3.00
C LEU A 125 -5.03 8.65 3.68
N ALA A 126 -4.08 9.28 4.39
CA ALA A 126 -4.28 10.59 5.02
C ALA A 126 -4.59 11.68 3.98
N GLY A 127 -3.81 11.73 2.88
CA GLY A 127 -4.02 12.65 1.75
C GLY A 127 -5.37 12.44 1.04
N ALA A 128 -5.86 11.21 1.03
CA ALA A 128 -7.19 10.90 0.51
C ALA A 128 -8.34 11.22 1.50
N GLY A 129 -8.03 11.57 2.76
CA GLY A 129 -9.04 11.90 3.76
C GLY A 129 -9.91 10.73 4.20
N VAL A 130 -9.40 9.50 4.09
CA VAL A 130 -10.16 8.26 4.39
C VAL A 130 -9.91 7.69 5.78
N LEU A 131 -9.05 8.33 6.59
CA LEU A 131 -8.67 7.86 7.93
C LEU A 131 -9.57 8.38 9.05
N LYS A 132 -10.44 9.34 8.80
CA LYS A 132 -11.31 9.91 9.84
C LYS A 132 -12.16 8.82 10.51
N GLY A 133 -11.99 8.68 11.84
CA GLY A 133 -12.72 7.71 12.65
C GLY A 133 -12.28 6.24 12.46
N ARG A 134 -11.12 6.00 11.79
CA ARG A 134 -10.54 4.68 11.59
C ARG A 134 -9.28 4.50 12.43
N THR A 135 -8.95 3.26 12.71
CA THR A 135 -7.68 2.88 13.33
C THR A 135 -6.72 2.40 12.23
N CYS A 136 -5.52 2.96 12.20
CA CYS A 136 -4.52 2.66 11.19
C CYS A 136 -3.14 2.53 11.82
N SER A 137 -2.45 1.42 11.55
CA SER A 137 -1.02 1.30 11.80
C SER A 137 -0.23 1.84 10.62
N ALA A 138 0.97 2.32 10.88
CA ALA A 138 1.87 2.89 9.87
C ALA A 138 3.31 2.88 10.41
N TYR A 139 4.27 3.25 9.57
CA TYR A 139 5.61 3.57 10.07
C TYR A 139 5.51 4.60 11.21
N PRO A 140 6.24 4.43 12.33
CA PRO A 140 6.03 5.26 13.53
C PRO A 140 6.04 6.77 13.28
N ALA A 141 6.89 7.26 12.37
CA ALA A 141 6.92 8.69 12.04
C ALA A 141 5.65 9.18 11.32
N CYS A 142 4.87 8.30 10.69
CA CYS A 142 3.59 8.62 10.06
C CYS A 142 2.43 8.71 11.06
N ARG A 143 2.65 8.45 12.36
CA ARG A 143 1.64 8.63 13.41
C ARG A 143 0.99 10.01 13.36
N VAL A 144 1.80 11.05 13.22
CA VAL A 144 1.34 12.44 13.15
C VAL A 144 0.34 12.64 12.01
N GLU A 145 0.62 12.06 10.84
CA GLU A 145 -0.26 12.18 9.67
C GLU A 145 -1.57 11.42 9.85
N VAL A 146 -1.54 10.24 10.48
CA VAL A 146 -2.76 9.48 10.82
C VAL A 146 -3.64 10.28 11.78
N GLU A 147 -3.08 10.85 12.82
CA GLU A 147 -3.79 11.63 13.85
C GLU A 147 -4.36 12.94 13.27
N ILE A 148 -3.57 13.70 12.47
CA ILE A 148 -4.04 14.92 11.79
C ILE A 148 -5.18 14.63 10.83
N ALA A 149 -5.16 13.46 10.17
CA ALA A 149 -6.25 13.01 9.29
C ALA A 149 -7.50 12.54 10.05
N GLY A 150 -7.51 12.64 11.39
CA GLY A 150 -8.64 12.25 12.24
C GLY A 150 -8.73 10.74 12.51
N GLY A 151 -7.68 9.99 12.23
CA GLY A 151 -7.55 8.57 12.56
C GLY A 151 -6.97 8.34 13.96
N THR A 152 -7.07 7.11 14.41
CA THR A 152 -6.38 6.61 15.62
C THR A 152 -5.16 5.82 15.16
N TYR A 153 -3.98 6.18 15.66
CA TYR A 153 -2.77 5.40 15.37
C TYR A 153 -2.75 4.11 16.21
N ALA A 154 -2.64 2.96 15.53
CA ALA A 154 -2.42 1.67 16.17
C ALA A 154 -0.93 1.46 16.42
N ASP A 155 -0.50 1.64 17.66
CA ASP A 155 0.87 1.36 18.10
C ASP A 155 1.02 -0.13 18.36
N ILE A 156 1.53 -0.86 17.38
CA ILE A 156 1.68 -2.32 17.39
C ILE A 156 3.12 -2.72 17.11
N ALA A 157 3.46 -3.98 17.39
CA ALA A 157 4.78 -4.53 17.10
C ALA A 157 5.13 -4.39 15.61
N ILE A 158 6.42 -4.23 15.29
CA ILE A 158 6.91 -3.96 13.92
C ILE A 158 6.56 -5.09 12.93
N ASP A 159 6.33 -6.29 13.42
CA ASP A 159 5.97 -7.50 12.67
C ASP A 159 4.46 -7.83 12.74
N ALA A 160 3.66 -6.98 13.39
CA ALA A 160 2.22 -7.14 13.49
C ALA A 160 1.46 -6.35 12.42
N ALA A 161 0.20 -6.71 12.20
CA ALA A 161 -0.72 -5.98 11.33
C ALA A 161 -2.06 -5.75 12.04
N TYR A 162 -2.75 -4.70 11.63
CA TYR A 162 -4.04 -4.30 12.19
C TYR A 162 -5.11 -4.21 11.11
N THR A 163 -6.26 -4.82 11.36
CA THR A 163 -7.43 -4.74 10.47
C THR A 163 -8.51 -3.87 11.11
N ASP A 164 -8.96 -2.85 10.41
CA ASP A 164 -10.11 -2.02 10.74
C ASP A 164 -11.11 -2.02 9.57
N GLY A 165 -12.18 -2.81 9.70
CA GLY A 165 -13.16 -2.97 8.64
C GLY A 165 -12.53 -3.50 7.35
N ASN A 166 -12.54 -2.71 6.30
CA ASN A 166 -11.95 -3.05 5.01
C ASN A 166 -10.47 -2.65 4.87
N LEU A 167 -9.85 -2.04 5.87
CA LEU A 167 -8.45 -1.62 5.86
C LEU A 167 -7.58 -2.59 6.66
N VAL A 168 -6.54 -3.13 6.03
CA VAL A 168 -5.41 -3.79 6.71
C VAL A 168 -4.20 -2.89 6.63
N SER A 169 -3.60 -2.58 7.77
CA SER A 169 -2.44 -1.71 7.85
C SER A 169 -1.31 -2.30 8.70
N ALA A 170 -0.08 -1.92 8.44
CA ALA A 170 1.09 -2.43 9.14
C ALA A 170 2.22 -1.40 9.21
N PRO A 171 3.15 -1.52 10.21
CA PRO A 171 4.20 -0.53 10.40
C PRO A 171 5.27 -0.55 9.31
N ALA A 172 5.72 -1.71 8.85
CA ALA A 172 6.82 -1.85 7.89
C ALA A 172 6.90 -3.28 7.34
N TRP A 173 7.84 -3.53 6.43
CA TRP A 173 8.05 -4.82 5.76
C TRP A 173 8.21 -6.04 6.70
N PRO A 174 8.71 -5.98 7.94
CA PRO A 174 8.73 -7.15 8.82
C PRO A 174 7.33 -7.72 9.10
N ALA A 175 6.29 -6.89 8.97
CA ALA A 175 4.91 -7.29 9.17
C ALA A 175 4.30 -8.05 7.97
N HIS A 176 4.96 -8.20 6.85
CA HIS A 176 4.38 -8.78 5.64
C HIS A 176 3.66 -10.11 5.87
N PRO A 177 4.18 -11.08 6.65
CA PRO A 177 3.46 -12.33 6.88
C PRO A 177 2.08 -12.11 7.50
N ALA A 178 1.98 -11.28 8.55
CA ALA A 178 0.74 -10.96 9.22
C ALA A 178 -0.18 -10.09 8.36
N TRP A 179 0.38 -9.07 7.70
CA TRP A 179 -0.33 -8.12 6.86
C TRP A 179 -0.95 -8.80 5.63
N ILE A 180 -0.17 -9.61 4.91
CA ILE A 180 -0.67 -10.36 3.75
C ILE A 180 -1.72 -11.38 4.18
N ALA A 181 -1.50 -12.11 5.30
CA ALA A 181 -2.48 -13.08 5.79
C ALA A 181 -3.83 -12.43 6.12
N GLN A 182 -3.82 -11.27 6.81
CA GLN A 182 -5.05 -10.53 7.11
C GLN A 182 -5.71 -9.98 5.84
N PHE A 183 -4.93 -9.51 4.87
CA PHE A 183 -5.48 -9.05 3.59
C PHE A 183 -6.11 -10.20 2.79
N LEU A 184 -5.46 -11.36 2.72
CA LEU A 184 -6.03 -12.55 2.09
C LEU A 184 -7.33 -12.99 2.76
N ALA A 185 -7.43 -12.87 4.09
CA ALA A 185 -8.67 -13.15 4.80
C ALA A 185 -9.81 -12.20 4.38
N LEU A 186 -9.54 -10.89 4.22
CA LEU A 186 -10.52 -9.92 3.70
C LEU A 186 -10.93 -10.22 2.24
N LEU A 187 -10.01 -10.75 1.43
CA LEU A 187 -10.29 -11.18 0.06
C LEU A 187 -11.10 -12.48 0.00
N GLY A 188 -11.28 -13.16 1.14
CA GLY A 188 -11.90 -14.48 1.21
C GLY A 188 -11.01 -15.59 0.65
N THR A 189 -9.71 -15.38 0.57
CA THR A 189 -8.70 -16.36 0.11
C THR A 189 -8.21 -17.17 1.31
N ARG A 190 -8.16 -18.50 1.16
CA ARG A 190 -7.66 -19.44 2.18
C ARG A 190 -6.34 -20.05 1.77
#